data_4558cfd87d6dbc2f683f3ce3435b22c1
#
_entry.id   4558cfd87d6dbc2f683f3ce3435b22c1
#
_cell.length_a   1.000
_cell.length_b   1.000
_cell.length_c   1.000
_cell.angle_alpha   90.00
_cell.angle_beta   90.00
_cell.angle_gamma   90.00
#
_symmetry.space_group_name_H-M   'P 1'
#
loop_
_entity.id
_entity.type
_entity.pdbx_description
1 polymer ?
#
loop_
_entity_poly.entity_id
_entity_poly.type
_entity_poly.pdbx_seq_one_letter_code
_entity_poly.pdbx_strand_id
1 'polypeptide(L)'
;FLVEYSGNEINKNWVKKLSKHKNPAWSAFAKKHGEDIMKIQDDITAIAVETGQPTSEYKKVVELVRRGQTEAARAKREMIEANLRLVIKFAKKSSNRGLGLDFSDLVQDGNIGLMKAVDKFDYRLGNKFSTYATNWIQQGISRSIADQARTIRIPVHMIDNIHKIQ
;
A
#
# COMPACT_ATOMS: atom_id res chain seq x y z
N PHE A 1 2.50 4.27 -30.76
CA PHE A 1 1.14 3.88 -31.22
C PHE A 1 0.04 4.30 -30.23
N LEU A 2 0.25 4.22 -28.92
CA LEU A 2 -0.71 4.67 -27.88
C LEU A 2 -0.63 6.19 -27.60
N VAL A 3 0.38 6.86 -28.10
CA VAL A 3 0.63 8.29 -27.84
C VAL A 3 -0.16 9.20 -28.80
N GLU A 4 -0.57 8.71 -29.98
CA GLU A 4 -1.26 9.50 -30.99
C GLU A 4 -2.78 9.67 -30.73
N TYR A 5 -3.38 8.82 -29.89
CA TYR A 5 -4.80 8.91 -29.59
C TYR A 5 -5.02 9.10 -28.08
N SER A 6 -5.22 10.35 -27.67
CA SER A 6 -5.74 10.62 -26.33
C SER A 6 -7.18 10.11 -26.30
N GLY A 7 -7.54 9.30 -25.28
CA GLY A 7 -8.77 8.53 -25.21
C GLY A 7 -10.12 9.29 -25.35
N ASN A 8 -10.09 10.61 -25.63
CA ASN A 8 -11.27 11.43 -25.91
C ASN A 8 -11.78 11.31 -27.36
N GLU A 9 -10.98 10.71 -28.25
CA GLU A 9 -11.33 10.61 -29.68
C GLU A 9 -11.95 9.26 -30.06
N ILE A 10 -11.97 8.32 -29.14
CA ILE A 10 -12.54 6.99 -29.35
C ILE A 10 -14.07 7.11 -29.25
N ASN A 11 -14.74 7.18 -30.39
CA ASN A 11 -16.20 7.16 -30.50
C ASN A 11 -16.65 6.05 -31.45
N LYS A 12 -17.97 5.81 -31.53
CA LYS A 12 -18.55 4.77 -32.41
C LYS A 12 -18.11 4.88 -33.87
N ASN A 13 -17.73 6.05 -34.31
CA ASN A 13 -17.23 6.29 -35.67
C ASN A 13 -15.74 6.01 -35.83
N TRP A 14 -14.97 6.00 -34.70
CA TRP A 14 -13.53 5.72 -34.71
C TRP A 14 -13.25 4.29 -35.17
N VAL A 15 -13.93 3.29 -34.63
CA VAL A 15 -13.78 1.87 -35.02
C VAL A 15 -14.08 1.70 -36.51
N LYS A 16 -15.13 2.40 -37.07
CA LYS A 16 -15.45 2.38 -38.52
C LYS A 16 -14.37 3.07 -39.36
N LYS A 17 -13.76 4.13 -38.85
CA LYS A 17 -12.64 4.81 -39.56
C LYS A 17 -11.38 3.94 -39.55
N LEU A 18 -11.09 3.28 -38.43
CA LEU A 18 -9.92 2.40 -38.31
C LEU A 18 -10.03 1.16 -39.20
N SER A 19 -11.21 0.58 -39.33
CA SER A 19 -11.43 -0.56 -40.22
C SER A 19 -11.16 -0.26 -41.69
N LYS A 20 -11.25 1.03 -42.07
CA LYS A 20 -10.99 1.56 -43.44
C LYS A 20 -9.60 2.21 -43.57
N HIS A 21 -8.75 2.09 -42.55
CA HIS A 21 -7.44 2.73 -42.56
C HIS A 21 -6.50 2.04 -43.55
N LYS A 22 -5.63 2.84 -44.21
CA LYS A 22 -4.70 2.36 -45.26
C LYS A 22 -3.68 1.34 -44.74
N ASN A 23 -3.37 1.34 -43.41
CA ASN A 23 -2.44 0.42 -42.83
C ASN A 23 -3.17 -0.88 -42.42
N PRO A 24 -2.78 -2.06 -42.95
CA PRO A 24 -3.44 -3.33 -42.69
C PRO A 24 -3.42 -3.75 -41.21
N ALA A 25 -2.39 -3.34 -40.45
CA ALA A 25 -2.30 -3.63 -39.01
C ALA A 25 -3.44 -2.97 -38.21
N TRP A 26 -3.84 -1.75 -38.56
CA TRP A 26 -4.96 -1.05 -37.91
C TRP A 26 -6.31 -1.66 -38.25
N SER A 27 -6.52 -2.08 -39.49
CA SER A 27 -7.77 -2.75 -39.88
C SER A 27 -7.92 -4.12 -39.21
N ALA A 28 -6.82 -4.88 -39.08
CA ALA A 28 -6.80 -6.15 -38.36
C ALA A 28 -7.06 -5.96 -36.85
N PHE A 29 -6.45 -4.94 -36.24
CA PHE A 29 -6.68 -4.58 -34.86
C PHE A 29 -8.14 -4.19 -34.59
N ALA A 30 -8.72 -3.34 -35.43
CA ALA A 30 -10.10 -2.92 -35.32
C ALA A 30 -11.10 -4.09 -35.46
N LYS A 31 -10.81 -5.06 -36.34
CA LYS A 31 -11.63 -6.28 -36.48
C LYS A 31 -11.55 -7.19 -35.26
N LYS A 32 -10.35 -7.34 -34.67
CA LYS A 32 -10.12 -8.24 -33.55
C LYS A 32 -10.62 -7.67 -32.21
N HIS A 33 -10.42 -6.37 -31.97
CA HIS A 33 -10.65 -5.73 -30.68
C HIS A 33 -11.73 -4.62 -30.72
N GLY A 34 -12.42 -4.45 -31.86
CA GLY A 34 -13.39 -3.37 -32.02
C GLY A 34 -14.57 -3.45 -31.03
N GLU A 35 -15.07 -4.65 -30.76
CA GLU A 35 -16.19 -4.86 -29.83
C GLU A 35 -15.76 -4.60 -28.38
N ASP A 36 -14.58 -5.06 -28.00
CA ASP A 36 -14.06 -4.84 -26.64
C ASP A 36 -13.79 -3.35 -26.37
N ILE A 37 -13.25 -2.64 -27.38
CA ILE A 37 -13.03 -1.19 -27.30
C ILE A 37 -14.35 -0.44 -27.14
N MET A 38 -15.39 -0.88 -27.84
CA MET A 38 -16.71 -0.27 -27.72
C MET A 38 -17.33 -0.48 -26.35
N LYS A 39 -17.21 -1.68 -25.77
CA LYS A 39 -17.66 -1.95 -24.39
C LYS A 39 -16.94 -1.06 -23.38
N ILE A 40 -15.60 -1.00 -23.48
CA ILE A 40 -14.79 -0.14 -22.59
C ILE A 40 -15.22 1.34 -22.72
N GLN A 41 -15.54 1.79 -23.93
CA GLN A 41 -16.00 3.16 -24.16
C GLN A 41 -17.38 3.41 -23.53
N ASP A 42 -18.30 2.46 -23.64
CA ASP A 42 -19.61 2.55 -23.01
C ASP A 42 -19.47 2.55 -21.47
N ASP A 43 -18.58 1.73 -20.90
CA ASP A 43 -18.25 1.72 -19.47
C ASP A 43 -17.65 3.06 -19.01
N ILE A 44 -16.70 3.63 -19.77
CA ILE A 44 -16.11 4.95 -19.48
C ILE A 44 -17.19 6.05 -19.52
N THR A 45 -18.12 5.96 -20.48
CA THR A 45 -19.21 6.92 -20.58
C THR A 45 -20.19 6.80 -19.41
N ALA A 46 -20.49 5.57 -18.98
CA ALA A 46 -21.32 5.32 -17.80
C ALA A 46 -20.68 5.90 -16.52
N ILE A 47 -19.37 5.69 -16.32
CA ILE A 47 -18.63 6.27 -15.20
C ILE A 47 -18.62 7.80 -15.25
N ALA A 48 -18.47 8.40 -16.45
CA ALA A 48 -18.50 9.84 -16.61
C ALA A 48 -19.87 10.45 -16.26
N VAL A 49 -20.95 9.73 -16.55
CA VAL A 49 -22.31 10.12 -16.17
C VAL A 49 -22.50 9.99 -14.66
N GLU A 50 -22.03 8.90 -14.06
CA GLU A 50 -22.13 8.66 -12.62
C GLU A 50 -21.32 9.68 -11.79
N THR A 51 -20.12 10.01 -12.24
CA THR A 51 -19.24 10.99 -11.56
C THR A 51 -19.62 12.44 -11.83
N GLY A 52 -20.44 12.71 -12.84
CA GLY A 52 -20.81 14.06 -13.27
C GLY A 52 -19.64 14.89 -13.83
N GLN A 53 -18.50 14.24 -14.14
CA GLN A 53 -17.29 14.92 -14.62
C GLN A 53 -16.83 14.37 -15.99
N PRO A 54 -16.33 15.23 -16.88
CA PRO A 54 -15.75 14.78 -18.14
C PRO A 54 -14.51 13.90 -17.88
N THR A 55 -14.35 12.85 -18.67
CA THR A 55 -13.29 11.85 -18.54
C THR A 55 -11.87 12.46 -18.49
N SER A 56 -11.66 13.59 -19.18
CA SER A 56 -10.38 14.30 -19.18
C SER A 56 -10.02 14.92 -17.81
N GLU A 57 -11.01 15.47 -17.11
CA GLU A 57 -10.81 16.02 -15.77
C GLU A 57 -10.64 14.92 -14.74
N TYR A 58 -11.45 13.87 -14.84
CA TYR A 58 -11.30 12.69 -13.98
C TYR A 58 -9.89 12.07 -14.08
N LYS A 59 -9.34 11.93 -15.29
CA LYS A 59 -7.96 11.46 -15.49
C LYS A 59 -6.94 12.34 -14.78
N LYS A 60 -7.07 13.66 -14.83
CA LYS A 60 -6.17 14.59 -14.15
C LYS A 60 -6.22 14.42 -12.63
N VAL A 61 -7.43 14.26 -12.08
CA VAL A 61 -7.62 14.03 -10.64
C VAL A 61 -6.99 12.70 -10.22
N VAL A 62 -7.23 11.62 -10.98
CA VAL A 62 -6.63 10.29 -10.70
C VAL A 62 -5.10 10.36 -10.76
N GLU A 63 -4.54 11.07 -11.74
CA GLU A 63 -3.09 11.25 -11.86
C GLU A 63 -2.52 12.03 -10.66
N LEU A 64 -3.19 13.09 -10.25
CA LEU A 64 -2.80 13.87 -9.06
C LEU A 64 -2.83 13.01 -7.79
N VAL A 65 -3.89 12.22 -7.59
CA VAL A 65 -4.01 11.29 -6.46
C VAL A 65 -2.90 10.23 -6.49
N ARG A 66 -2.65 9.62 -7.65
CA ARG A 66 -1.56 8.63 -7.82
C ARG A 66 -0.19 9.22 -7.48
N ARG A 67 0.07 10.43 -7.96
CA ARG A 67 1.32 11.13 -7.65
C ARG A 67 1.44 11.36 -6.15
N GLY A 68 0.40 11.89 -5.50
CA GLY A 68 0.39 12.09 -4.04
C GLY A 68 0.59 10.80 -3.26
N GLN A 69 -0.07 9.71 -3.66
CA GLN A 69 0.11 8.39 -3.04
C GLN A 69 1.56 7.87 -3.19
N THR A 70 2.16 8.05 -4.37
CA THR A 70 3.55 7.63 -4.63
C THR A 70 4.55 8.42 -3.78
N GLU A 71 4.36 9.73 -3.68
CA GLU A 71 5.18 10.61 -2.84
C GLU A 71 5.04 10.26 -1.36
N ALA A 72 3.82 10.04 -0.89
CA ALA A 72 3.56 9.62 0.49
C ALA A 72 4.17 8.25 0.81
N ALA A 73 4.03 7.27 -0.08
CA ALA A 73 4.61 5.94 0.09
C ALA A 73 6.14 6.00 0.11
N ARG A 74 6.76 6.85 -0.71
CA ARG A 74 8.20 7.08 -0.72
C ARG A 74 8.67 7.68 0.61
N ALA A 75 8.02 8.75 1.07
CA ALA A 75 8.37 9.41 2.33
C ALA A 75 8.25 8.46 3.53
N LYS A 76 7.17 7.64 3.58
CA LYS A 76 7.00 6.60 4.62
C LYS A 76 8.13 5.58 4.59
N ARG A 77 8.55 5.12 3.40
CA ARG A 77 9.66 4.18 3.25
C ARG A 77 10.97 4.76 3.76
N GLU A 78 11.30 5.97 3.35
CA GLU A 78 12.51 6.69 3.81
C GLU A 78 12.51 6.84 5.34
N MET A 79 11.36 7.16 5.92
CA MET A 79 11.22 7.28 7.38
C MET A 79 11.40 5.95 8.10
N ILE A 80 10.89 4.83 7.56
CA ILE A 80 11.09 3.48 8.11
C ILE A 80 12.56 3.11 8.04
N GLU A 81 13.19 3.22 6.87
CA GLU A 81 14.59 2.85 6.63
C GLU A 81 15.56 3.60 7.58
N ALA A 82 15.33 4.90 7.76
CA ALA A 82 16.13 5.73 8.66
C ALA A 82 16.04 5.29 10.14
N ASN A 83 14.98 4.57 10.53
CA ASN A 83 14.71 4.18 11.91
C ASN A 83 14.85 2.67 12.20
N LEU A 84 15.30 1.85 11.25
CA LEU A 84 15.49 0.40 11.44
C LEU A 84 16.44 0.06 12.61
N ARG A 85 17.46 0.89 12.84
CA ARG A 85 18.39 0.71 13.97
C ARG A 85 17.70 0.76 15.33
N LEU A 86 16.59 1.50 15.44
CA LEU A 86 15.78 1.55 16.65
C LEU A 86 15.15 0.19 16.93
N VAL A 87 14.62 -0.48 15.92
CA VAL A 87 14.03 -1.83 16.04
C VAL A 87 15.07 -2.83 16.51
N ILE A 88 16.26 -2.84 15.89
CA ILE A 88 17.35 -3.73 16.27
C ILE A 88 17.72 -3.60 17.77
N LYS A 89 17.73 -2.34 18.28
CA LYS A 89 18.00 -2.08 19.71
C LYS A 89 17.01 -2.79 20.62
N PHE A 90 15.70 -2.72 20.30
CA PHE A 90 14.65 -3.35 21.10
C PHE A 90 14.60 -4.87 20.93
N ALA A 91 14.79 -5.37 19.70
CA ALA A 91 14.85 -6.80 19.42
C ALA A 91 16.00 -7.47 20.19
N LYS A 92 17.21 -6.88 20.21
CA LYS A 92 18.35 -7.36 21.00
C LYS A 92 18.01 -7.44 22.50
N LYS A 93 17.36 -6.41 23.04
CA LYS A 93 16.96 -6.39 24.47
C LYS A 93 15.97 -7.51 24.79
N SER A 94 15.12 -7.88 23.86
CA SER A 94 14.11 -8.93 24.03
C SER A 94 14.68 -10.33 23.78
N SER A 95 15.60 -10.51 22.82
CA SER A 95 16.25 -11.77 22.51
C SER A 95 17.07 -12.30 23.71
N ASN A 96 17.72 -11.42 24.46
CA ASN A 96 18.52 -11.81 25.65
C ASN A 96 17.69 -12.44 26.78
N ARG A 97 16.36 -12.47 26.68
CA ARG A 97 15.48 -13.08 27.69
C ARG A 97 15.24 -14.58 27.50
N GLY A 98 15.84 -15.21 26.49
CA GLY A 98 15.75 -16.65 26.28
C GLY A 98 14.35 -17.19 25.95
N LEU A 99 13.53 -16.40 25.26
CA LEU A 99 12.10 -16.66 25.06
C LEU A 99 11.78 -17.59 23.87
N GLY A 100 12.79 -18.31 23.33
CA GLY A 100 12.57 -19.33 22.28
C GLY A 100 12.23 -18.82 20.88
N LEU A 101 12.17 -17.48 20.67
CA LEU A 101 11.97 -16.88 19.37
C LEU A 101 13.30 -16.49 18.73
N ASP A 102 13.41 -16.65 17.41
CA ASP A 102 14.59 -16.23 16.68
C ASP A 102 14.70 -14.69 16.68
N PHE A 103 15.93 -14.18 16.70
CA PHE A 103 16.22 -12.75 16.67
C PHE A 103 15.63 -12.09 15.41
N SER A 104 15.67 -12.78 14.28
CA SER A 104 15.11 -12.28 13.01
C SER A 104 13.60 -12.07 13.08
N ASP A 105 12.88 -12.97 13.76
CA ASP A 105 11.43 -12.85 13.92
C ASP A 105 11.07 -11.64 14.79
N LEU A 106 11.81 -11.45 15.89
CA LEU A 106 11.63 -10.25 16.74
C LEU A 106 11.91 -8.94 15.98
N VAL A 107 12.90 -8.94 15.07
CA VAL A 107 13.17 -7.78 14.21
C VAL A 107 12.00 -7.53 13.26
N GLN A 108 11.44 -8.57 12.64
CA GLN A 108 10.30 -8.41 11.71
C GLN A 108 9.06 -7.89 12.43
N ASP A 109 8.74 -8.44 13.59
CA ASP A 109 7.60 -7.98 14.39
C ASP A 109 7.80 -6.53 14.90
N GLY A 110 9.03 -6.19 15.26
CA GLY A 110 9.42 -4.82 15.57
C GLY A 110 9.28 -3.87 14.37
N ASN A 111 9.63 -4.33 13.17
CA ASN A 111 9.43 -3.56 11.93
C ASN A 111 7.95 -3.32 11.63
N ILE A 112 7.09 -4.32 11.86
CA ILE A 112 5.63 -4.14 11.74
C ILE A 112 5.14 -3.08 12.72
N GLY A 113 5.67 -3.08 13.95
CA GLY A 113 5.41 -2.03 14.93
C GLY A 113 5.86 -0.65 14.46
N LEU A 114 7.07 -0.55 13.90
CA LEU A 114 7.61 0.69 13.34
C LEU A 114 6.76 1.22 12.18
N MET A 115 6.32 0.36 11.26
CA MET A 115 5.44 0.74 10.14
C MET A 115 4.12 1.33 10.64
N LYS A 116 3.50 0.72 11.66
CA LYS A 116 2.29 1.27 12.30
C LYS A 116 2.55 2.62 12.97
N ALA A 117 3.73 2.81 13.55
CA ALA A 117 4.12 4.08 14.13
C ALA A 117 4.24 5.17 13.07
N VAL A 118 4.87 4.88 11.92
CA VAL A 118 5.00 5.82 10.80
C VAL A 118 3.62 6.23 10.24
N ASP A 119 2.71 5.26 10.12
CA ASP A 119 1.36 5.54 9.61
C ASP A 119 0.52 6.45 10.52
N LYS A 120 0.74 6.38 11.84
CA LYS A 120 -0.07 7.08 12.84
C LYS A 120 0.63 8.27 13.49
N PHE A 121 1.88 8.55 13.12
CA PHE A 121 2.63 9.64 13.71
C PHE A 121 2.13 11.00 13.22
N ASP A 122 1.82 11.87 14.18
CA ASP A 122 1.51 13.28 13.91
C ASP A 122 2.62 14.17 14.47
N TYR A 123 3.39 14.78 13.56
CA TYR A 123 4.48 15.69 13.90
C TYR A 123 4.00 17.01 14.56
N ARG A 124 2.72 17.38 14.34
CA ARG A 124 2.12 18.62 14.89
C ARG A 124 2.02 18.60 16.41
N LEU A 125 2.04 17.42 17.00
CA LEU A 125 2.03 17.25 18.46
C LEU A 125 3.37 17.59 19.14
N GLY A 126 4.41 17.94 18.37
CA GLY A 126 5.71 18.36 18.89
C GLY A 126 6.58 17.24 19.51
N ASN A 127 6.11 15.99 19.51
CA ASN A 127 6.84 14.86 20.06
C ASN A 127 7.89 14.35 19.09
N LYS A 128 9.03 13.86 19.62
CA LYS A 128 10.03 13.16 18.79
C LYS A 128 9.48 11.84 18.29
N PHE A 129 9.68 11.53 17.00
CA PHE A 129 9.24 10.28 16.41
C PHE A 129 9.73 9.04 17.19
N SER A 130 11.00 9.04 17.62
CA SER A 130 11.58 7.91 18.37
C SER A 130 10.82 7.60 19.66
N THR A 131 10.31 8.61 20.36
CA THR A 131 9.52 8.42 21.58
C THR A 131 8.20 7.70 21.28
N TYR A 132 7.52 8.12 20.22
CA TYR A 132 6.27 7.51 19.78
C TYR A 132 6.49 6.09 19.23
N ALA A 133 7.48 5.91 18.35
CA ALA A 133 7.77 4.63 17.70
C ALA A 133 8.21 3.55 18.71
N THR A 134 8.90 3.93 19.80
CA THR A 134 9.33 3.00 20.83
C THR A 134 8.16 2.18 21.39
N ASN A 135 7.04 2.81 21.69
CA ASN A 135 5.87 2.13 22.24
C ASN A 135 5.27 1.12 21.23
N TRP A 136 5.19 1.49 19.96
CA TRP A 136 4.69 0.59 18.92
C TRP A 136 5.62 -0.59 18.63
N ILE A 137 6.94 -0.35 18.63
CA ILE A 137 7.95 -1.40 18.44
C ILE A 137 7.90 -2.38 19.61
N GLN A 138 7.89 -1.87 20.85
CA GLN A 138 7.81 -2.72 22.04
C GLN A 138 6.52 -3.52 22.07
N GLN A 139 5.39 -2.91 21.72
CA GLN A 139 4.10 -3.60 21.64
C GLN A 139 4.12 -4.71 20.58
N GLY A 140 4.70 -4.46 19.39
CA GLY A 140 4.84 -5.46 18.33
C GLY A 140 5.63 -6.67 18.82
N ILE A 141 6.81 -6.44 19.37
CA ILE A 141 7.70 -7.49 19.89
C ILE A 141 7.05 -8.24 21.06
N SER A 142 6.49 -7.54 22.05
CA SER A 142 5.88 -8.17 23.23
C SER A 142 4.68 -9.03 22.87
N ARG A 143 3.87 -8.57 21.91
CA ARG A 143 2.71 -9.32 21.43
C ARG A 143 3.13 -10.59 20.68
N SER A 144 4.16 -10.51 19.85
CA SER A 144 4.70 -11.67 19.15
C SER A 144 5.24 -12.70 20.13
N ILE A 145 5.99 -12.27 21.14
CA ILE A 145 6.48 -13.15 22.20
C ILE A 145 5.30 -13.83 22.91
N ALA A 146 4.26 -13.10 23.26
CA ALA A 146 3.09 -13.66 23.93
C ALA A 146 2.36 -14.70 23.07
N ASP A 147 2.27 -14.44 21.75
CA ASP A 147 1.53 -15.30 20.82
C ASP A 147 2.32 -16.55 20.37
N GLN A 148 3.66 -16.49 20.32
CA GLN A 148 4.50 -17.48 19.63
C GLN A 148 5.55 -18.16 20.52
N ALA A 149 5.90 -17.61 21.68
CA ALA A 149 6.98 -18.16 22.52
C ALA A 149 6.66 -19.54 23.14
N ARG A 150 5.42 -19.99 23.11
CA ARG A 150 5.02 -21.27 23.71
C ARG A 150 4.47 -22.21 22.64
N THR A 151 4.85 -23.48 22.72
CA THR A 151 4.32 -24.54 21.84
C THR A 151 2.79 -24.67 21.93
N ILE A 152 2.23 -24.49 23.13
CA ILE A 152 0.77 -24.37 23.33
C ILE A 152 0.47 -22.90 23.57
N ARG A 153 -0.23 -22.27 22.63
CA ARG A 153 -0.60 -20.85 22.70
C ARG A 153 -1.51 -20.59 23.91
N ILE A 154 -1.11 -19.63 24.72
CA ILE A 154 -1.92 -19.13 25.84
C ILE A 154 -2.47 -17.75 25.46
N PRO A 155 -3.74 -17.46 25.76
CA PRO A 155 -4.31 -16.11 25.54
C PRO A 155 -3.53 -15.03 26.30
N VAL A 156 -3.38 -13.85 25.69
CA VAL A 156 -2.55 -12.74 26.22
C VAL A 156 -2.97 -12.33 27.63
N HIS A 157 -4.28 -12.27 27.92
CA HIS A 157 -4.78 -11.91 29.25
C HIS A 157 -4.35 -12.89 30.35
N MET A 158 -4.14 -14.16 30.02
CA MET A 158 -3.61 -15.16 30.99
C MET A 158 -2.12 -14.95 31.23
N ILE A 159 -1.37 -14.53 30.20
CA ILE A 159 0.06 -14.20 30.33
C ILE A 159 0.24 -12.99 31.23
N ASP A 160 -0.60 -11.96 31.08
CA ASP A 160 -0.60 -10.78 31.94
C ASP A 160 -0.87 -11.12 33.40
N ASN A 161 -1.75 -12.09 33.68
CA ASN A 161 -2.00 -12.59 35.03
C ASN A 161 -0.81 -13.35 35.59
N ILE A 162 -0.14 -14.17 34.77
CA ILE A 162 1.08 -14.90 35.22
C ILE A 162 2.19 -13.91 35.60
N HIS A 163 2.38 -12.84 34.82
CA HIS A 163 3.38 -11.80 35.11
C HIS A 163 3.10 -10.99 36.38
N LYS A 164 1.82 -10.92 36.82
CA LYS A 164 1.46 -10.25 38.09
C LYS A 164 1.73 -11.10 39.33
N ILE A 165 1.86 -12.40 39.15
CA ILE A 165 2.06 -13.36 40.24
C ILE A 165 3.57 -13.62 40.48
N GLN A 166 4.40 -13.35 39.48
CA GLN A 166 5.86 -13.39 39.58
C GLN A 166 6.43 -12.07 40.12
#